data_13630cc4461992733dab4c69839f5d12
#
_entry.id   13630cc4461992733dab4c69839f5d12
#
_cell.length_a   1.000
_cell.length_b   1.000
_cell.length_c   1.000
_cell.angle_alpha   90.00
_cell.angle_beta   90.00
_cell.angle_gamma   90.00
#
_symmetry.space_group_name_H-M   'P 1'
#
loop_
_entity.id
_entity.type
_entity.pdbx_description
1 polymer ?
#
loop_
_entity_poly.entity_id
_entity_poly.type
_entity_poly.pdbx_seq_one_letter_code
_entity_poly.pdbx_strand_id
1 'polypeptide(L)'
;MNTPAESRICLYNTTELNAVMDSMARQMMGLLTGDKPVAVVGVLRRGAPLADMLTERMVRLHGLKAPLRLDLQVKRYADDLRLLHPETLLTEQAQHAELDLTDHTVLLVDDVLYTGHSVLKVLPYLLQKKPVCIKLVCLADRCTTRLPVHADVVGGTVGRGTGRHRGVPCAAV
;
A
#
# COMPACT_ATOMS: atom_id res chain seq x y z
N MET A 1 11.36 5.57 37.36
CA MET A 1 11.67 6.21 36.05
C MET A 1 10.39 6.17 35.20
N ASN A 2 9.73 7.32 35.06
CA ASN A 2 8.51 7.41 34.26
C ASN A 2 8.90 7.40 32.78
N THR A 3 8.53 6.35 32.07
CA THR A 3 8.54 6.33 30.61
C THR A 3 7.57 7.42 30.12
N PRO A 4 7.98 8.38 29.28
CA PRO A 4 7.04 9.37 28.79
C PRO A 4 5.95 8.66 28.01
N ALA A 5 4.70 8.95 28.36
CA ALA A 5 3.55 8.45 27.64
C ALA A 5 3.68 8.86 26.18
N GLU A 6 3.81 7.89 25.27
CA GLU A 6 3.79 8.14 23.84
C GLU A 6 2.46 8.81 23.52
N SER A 7 2.50 10.09 23.20
CA SER A 7 1.32 10.83 22.77
C SER A 7 0.87 10.28 21.41
N ARG A 8 -0.23 9.53 21.41
CA ARG A 8 -0.86 9.07 20.17
C ARG A 8 -1.52 10.26 19.49
N ILE A 9 -1.06 10.62 18.32
CA ILE A 9 -1.66 11.67 17.51
C ILE A 9 -2.67 11.01 16.57
N CYS A 10 -3.95 11.42 16.67
CA CYS A 10 -4.96 11.03 15.70
C CYS A 10 -4.71 11.81 14.41
N LEU A 11 -4.45 11.11 13.31
CA LEU A 11 -4.19 11.74 12.00
C LEU A 11 -5.49 12.19 11.32
N TYR A 12 -6.54 11.39 11.45
CA TYR A 12 -7.85 11.64 10.85
C TYR A 12 -8.95 11.22 11.81
N ASN A 13 -9.98 12.02 11.93
CA ASN A 13 -11.26 11.56 12.48
C ASN A 13 -12.00 10.70 11.41
N THR A 14 -13.12 10.09 11.79
CA THR A 14 -13.86 9.20 10.89
C THR A 14 -14.33 9.90 9.61
N THR A 15 -14.80 11.13 9.71
CA THR A 15 -15.28 11.92 8.56
C THR A 15 -14.13 12.28 7.62
N GLU A 16 -13.02 12.74 8.17
CA GLU A 16 -11.80 13.05 7.42
C GLU A 16 -11.22 11.80 6.75
N LEU A 17 -11.18 10.68 7.46
CA LEU A 17 -10.71 9.41 6.89
C LEU A 17 -11.56 8.98 5.69
N ASN A 18 -12.89 9.08 5.80
CA ASN A 18 -13.77 8.74 4.68
C ASN A 18 -13.51 9.63 3.47
N ALA A 19 -13.36 10.94 3.66
CA ALA A 19 -13.03 11.87 2.57
C ALA A 19 -11.67 11.56 1.92
N VAL A 20 -10.67 11.23 2.73
CA VAL A 20 -9.35 10.80 2.25
C VAL A 20 -9.47 9.51 1.44
N MET A 21 -10.21 8.52 1.93
CA MET A 21 -10.41 7.24 1.25
C MET A 21 -11.14 7.40 -0.09
N ASP A 22 -12.14 8.27 -0.15
CA ASP A 22 -12.87 8.57 -1.39
C ASP A 22 -11.94 9.27 -2.41
N SER A 23 -11.09 10.18 -1.93
CA SER A 23 -10.08 10.84 -2.76
C SER A 23 -9.03 9.85 -3.27
N MET A 24 -8.54 8.96 -2.42
CA MET A 24 -7.59 7.92 -2.82
C MET A 24 -8.19 6.97 -3.88
N ALA A 25 -9.42 6.51 -3.67
CA ALA A 25 -10.11 5.65 -4.64
C ALA A 25 -10.22 6.32 -6.02
N ARG A 26 -10.55 7.63 -6.05
CA ARG A 26 -10.59 8.42 -7.29
C ARG A 26 -9.21 8.51 -7.95
N GLN A 27 -8.16 8.76 -7.19
CA GLN A 27 -6.79 8.82 -7.71
C GLN A 27 -6.34 7.46 -8.25
N MET A 28 -6.65 6.36 -7.53
CA MET A 28 -6.38 5.00 -7.98
C MET A 28 -7.04 4.70 -9.33
N MET A 29 -8.30 5.11 -9.50
CA MET A 29 -9.00 4.97 -10.79
C MET A 29 -8.29 5.75 -11.90
N GLY A 30 -7.75 6.93 -11.59
CA GLY A 30 -6.98 7.74 -12.54
C GLY A 30 -5.66 7.11 -12.99
N LEU A 31 -5.11 6.15 -12.23
CA LEU A 31 -3.92 5.39 -12.62
C LEU A 31 -4.23 4.23 -13.59
N LEU A 32 -5.49 3.84 -13.69
CA LEU A 32 -5.90 2.72 -14.54
C LEU A 32 -6.05 3.20 -15.97
N THR A 33 -5.36 2.57 -16.91
CA THR A 33 -5.41 2.89 -18.34
C THR A 33 -6.06 1.76 -19.12
N GLY A 34 -7.10 2.11 -19.87
CA GLY A 34 -7.83 1.14 -20.72
C GLY A 34 -8.61 0.10 -19.92
N ASP A 35 -9.01 -0.98 -20.61
CA ASP A 35 -9.82 -2.08 -20.05
C ASP A 35 -8.97 -3.21 -19.45
N LYS A 36 -7.76 -2.91 -18.96
CA LYS A 36 -6.90 -3.93 -18.38
C LYS A 36 -7.45 -4.42 -17.05
N PRO A 37 -7.34 -5.72 -16.76
CA PRO A 37 -7.75 -6.26 -15.47
C PRO A 37 -6.92 -5.65 -14.34
N VAL A 38 -7.54 -5.51 -13.17
CA VAL A 38 -6.94 -4.89 -12.00
C VAL A 38 -6.80 -5.92 -10.90
N ALA A 39 -5.63 -5.95 -10.27
CA ALA A 39 -5.39 -6.69 -9.05
C ALA A 39 -5.09 -5.72 -7.90
N VAL A 40 -5.85 -5.82 -6.81
CA VAL A 40 -5.59 -5.05 -5.58
C VAL A 40 -4.94 -5.95 -4.56
N VAL A 41 -3.73 -5.62 -4.18
CA VAL A 41 -2.88 -6.43 -3.30
C VAL A 41 -2.66 -5.68 -1.99
N GLY A 42 -3.18 -6.21 -0.87
CA GLY A 42 -2.97 -5.65 0.46
C GLY A 42 -1.74 -6.25 1.15
N VAL A 43 -0.89 -5.42 1.71
CA VAL A 43 0.22 -5.89 2.55
C VAL A 43 -0.29 -6.16 3.96
N LEU A 44 -0.19 -7.40 4.42
CA LEU A 44 -0.62 -7.78 5.76
C LEU A 44 0.32 -7.16 6.83
N ARG A 45 -0.25 -6.68 7.97
CA ARG A 45 -1.65 -6.87 8.39
C ARG A 45 -2.56 -5.69 8.01
N ARG A 46 -2.07 -4.45 8.05
CA ARG A 46 -2.90 -3.23 7.99
C ARG A 46 -3.22 -2.78 6.58
N GLY A 47 -2.39 -3.13 5.61
CA GLY A 47 -2.68 -2.85 4.21
C GLY A 47 -3.88 -3.65 3.67
N ALA A 48 -4.16 -4.85 4.22
CA ALA A 48 -5.28 -5.67 3.79
C ALA A 48 -6.64 -5.01 4.02
N PRO A 49 -7.04 -4.60 5.25
CA PRO A 49 -8.31 -3.91 5.45
C PRO A 49 -8.39 -2.58 4.70
N LEU A 50 -7.27 -1.87 4.54
CA LEU A 50 -7.23 -0.66 3.72
C LEU A 50 -7.51 -0.96 2.24
N ALA A 51 -6.94 -2.04 1.72
CA ALA A 51 -7.18 -2.51 0.36
C ALA A 51 -8.66 -2.89 0.15
N ASP A 52 -9.31 -3.53 1.13
CA ASP A 52 -10.75 -3.86 1.08
C ASP A 52 -11.60 -2.59 1.00
N MET A 53 -11.34 -1.63 1.88
CA MET A 53 -12.06 -0.36 1.93
C MET A 53 -11.90 0.45 0.63
N LEU A 54 -10.71 0.46 0.05
CA LEU A 54 -10.44 1.14 -1.23
C LEU A 54 -11.09 0.42 -2.40
N THR A 55 -11.00 -0.91 -2.45
CA THR A 55 -11.63 -1.74 -3.47
C THR A 55 -13.14 -1.55 -3.49
N GLU A 56 -13.79 -1.58 -2.32
CA GLU A 56 -15.22 -1.33 -2.21
C GLU A 56 -15.61 0.04 -2.80
N ARG A 57 -14.82 1.08 -2.49
CA ARG A 57 -15.07 2.43 -3.02
C ARG A 57 -14.87 2.52 -4.53
N MET A 58 -13.82 1.90 -5.06
CA MET A 58 -13.56 1.87 -6.50
C MET A 58 -14.69 1.17 -7.25
N VAL A 59 -15.21 0.07 -6.71
CA VAL A 59 -16.36 -0.66 -7.29
C VAL A 59 -17.64 0.17 -7.19
N ARG A 60 -17.96 0.64 -5.98
CA ARG A 60 -19.24 1.31 -5.70
C ARG A 60 -19.33 2.72 -6.31
N LEU A 61 -18.27 3.52 -6.21
CA LEU A 61 -18.29 4.93 -6.60
C LEU A 61 -17.83 5.15 -8.04
N HIS A 62 -17.01 4.26 -8.57
CA HIS A 62 -16.36 4.44 -9.86
C HIS A 62 -16.59 3.29 -10.84
N GLY A 63 -17.36 2.28 -10.46
CA GLY A 63 -17.77 1.20 -11.38
C GLY A 63 -16.65 0.25 -11.78
N LEU A 64 -15.57 0.13 -10.99
CA LEU A 64 -14.51 -0.84 -11.26
C LEU A 64 -15.11 -2.26 -11.31
N LYS A 65 -14.86 -2.98 -12.38
CA LYS A 65 -15.37 -4.33 -12.57
C LYS A 65 -14.47 -5.34 -11.86
N ALA A 66 -15.05 -6.06 -10.90
CA ALA A 66 -14.51 -7.26 -10.22
C ALA A 66 -12.96 -7.36 -10.18
N PRO A 67 -12.26 -6.47 -9.45
CA PRO A 67 -10.81 -6.56 -9.34
C PRO A 67 -10.42 -7.83 -8.59
N LEU A 68 -9.31 -8.44 -8.99
CA LEU A 68 -8.70 -9.52 -8.25
C LEU A 68 -8.18 -8.97 -6.91
N ARG A 69 -8.55 -9.61 -5.80
CA ARG A 69 -8.17 -9.16 -4.46
C ARG A 69 -7.27 -10.19 -3.79
N LEU A 70 -6.08 -9.76 -3.36
CA LEU A 70 -5.05 -10.61 -2.77
C LEU A 70 -4.46 -9.96 -1.53
N ASP A 71 -3.99 -10.80 -0.59
CA ASP A 71 -3.20 -10.36 0.56
C ASP A 71 -1.84 -11.04 0.57
N LEU A 72 -0.79 -10.24 0.80
CA LEU A 72 0.57 -10.73 0.93
C LEU A 72 1.11 -10.47 2.32
N GLN A 73 1.61 -11.51 2.97
CA GLN A 73 2.23 -11.39 4.27
C GLN A 73 3.73 -11.17 4.13
N VAL A 74 4.19 -9.99 4.56
CA VAL A 74 5.63 -9.74 4.74
C VAL A 74 6.01 -10.22 6.14
N LYS A 75 6.79 -11.27 6.26
CA LYS A 75 7.37 -11.66 7.54
C LYS A 75 8.33 -10.55 7.99
N ARG A 76 8.02 -9.90 9.11
CA ARG A 76 9.00 -9.05 9.80
C ARG A 76 10.05 -9.98 10.37
N TYR A 77 11.33 -9.67 10.13
CA TYR A 77 12.40 -10.34 10.85
C TYR A 77 12.21 -10.12 12.36
N ALA A 78 12.41 -11.15 13.16
CA ALA A 78 12.83 -10.95 14.54
C ALA A 78 14.08 -10.04 14.52
N ASP A 79 14.25 -9.21 15.55
CA ASP A 79 15.27 -8.14 15.67
C ASP A 79 16.74 -8.59 15.45
N ASP A 80 16.95 -9.84 15.09
CA ASP A 80 18.24 -10.43 14.77
C ASP A 80 18.45 -10.40 13.25
N LEU A 81 19.34 -9.54 12.79
CA LEU A 81 19.73 -9.28 11.41
C LEU A 81 20.33 -10.50 10.66
N ARG A 82 20.07 -11.72 11.10
CA ARG A 82 20.47 -12.93 10.40
C ARG A 82 19.55 -13.17 9.21
N LEU A 83 20.15 -13.10 8.03
CA LEU A 83 19.58 -13.51 6.76
C LEU A 83 18.97 -14.91 6.89
N LEU A 84 17.68 -15.00 7.13
CA LEU A 84 16.93 -16.20 6.86
C LEU A 84 16.81 -16.33 5.34
N HIS A 85 16.95 -17.54 4.83
CA HIS A 85 16.94 -17.87 3.41
C HIS A 85 15.90 -17.08 2.60
N PRO A 86 16.22 -16.62 1.36
CA PRO A 86 15.33 -15.82 0.51
C PRO A 86 13.95 -16.44 0.28
N GLU A 87 13.84 -17.77 0.41
CA GLU A 87 12.60 -18.53 0.18
C GLU A 87 11.56 -18.44 1.31
N THR A 88 11.91 -17.84 2.45
CA THR A 88 11.04 -17.78 3.63
C THR A 88 10.29 -16.44 3.78
N LEU A 89 10.37 -15.52 2.83
CA LEU A 89 9.97 -14.13 3.04
C LEU A 89 8.51 -13.82 2.75
N LEU A 90 7.81 -14.68 2.03
CA LEU A 90 6.40 -14.53 1.70
C LEU A 90 5.68 -15.83 2.06
N THR A 91 4.74 -15.76 3.02
CA THR A 91 3.79 -16.85 3.18
C THR A 91 2.74 -16.66 2.11
N GLU A 92 2.94 -17.33 1.00
CA GLU A 92 1.96 -17.44 -0.04
C GLU A 92 0.81 -18.30 0.49
N GLN A 93 -0.41 -17.83 0.38
CA GLN A 93 -1.55 -18.72 0.50
C GLN A 93 -1.47 -19.67 -0.69
N ALA A 94 -1.61 -20.97 -0.47
CA ALA A 94 -1.47 -21.99 -1.52
C ALA A 94 -2.31 -21.69 -2.79
N GLN A 95 -3.37 -20.92 -2.64
CA GLN A 95 -4.25 -20.45 -3.72
C GLN A 95 -3.58 -19.46 -4.68
N HIS A 96 -2.46 -18.83 -4.29
CA HIS A 96 -1.78 -17.79 -5.08
C HIS A 96 -0.54 -18.29 -5.82
N ALA A 97 -0.13 -19.56 -5.59
CA ALA A 97 1.08 -20.11 -6.21
C ALA A 97 0.98 -20.12 -7.75
N GLU A 98 -0.18 -20.48 -8.28
CA GLU A 98 -0.44 -20.55 -9.73
C GLU A 98 -1.00 -19.25 -10.31
N LEU A 99 -1.05 -18.19 -9.50
CA LEU A 99 -1.62 -16.92 -9.92
C LEU A 99 -0.78 -16.30 -11.04
N ASP A 100 -1.41 -15.99 -12.14
CA ASP A 100 -0.86 -15.21 -13.24
C ASP A 100 -1.44 -13.79 -13.21
N LEU A 101 -0.58 -12.78 -13.17
CA LEU A 101 -0.95 -11.37 -13.23
C LEU A 101 -0.60 -10.75 -14.58
N THR A 102 -0.24 -11.56 -15.57
CA THR A 102 -0.04 -11.11 -16.95
C THR A 102 -1.26 -10.28 -17.38
N ASP A 103 -1.04 -9.13 -17.97
CA ASP A 103 -2.06 -8.14 -18.36
C ASP A 103 -2.71 -7.35 -17.20
N HIS A 104 -2.47 -7.69 -15.93
CA HIS A 104 -3.03 -6.93 -14.82
C HIS A 104 -2.23 -5.67 -14.48
N THR A 105 -2.95 -4.61 -14.16
CA THR A 105 -2.41 -3.49 -13.37
C THR A 105 -2.55 -3.84 -11.90
N VAL A 106 -1.42 -3.90 -11.19
CA VAL A 106 -1.39 -4.21 -9.75
C VAL A 106 -1.41 -2.91 -8.94
N LEU A 107 -2.36 -2.79 -8.03
CA LEU A 107 -2.41 -1.75 -7.01
C LEU A 107 -1.94 -2.35 -5.69
N LEU A 108 -0.70 -2.08 -5.31
CA LEU A 108 -0.10 -2.55 -4.06
C LEU A 108 -0.44 -1.57 -2.94
N VAL A 109 -1.18 -2.03 -1.94
CA VAL A 109 -1.72 -1.20 -0.86
C VAL A 109 -1.03 -1.51 0.46
N ASP A 110 -0.46 -0.50 1.10
CA ASP A 110 0.10 -0.56 2.45
C ASP A 110 -0.46 0.59 3.31
N ASP A 111 -0.45 0.45 4.63
CA ASP A 111 -0.95 1.49 5.53
C ASP A 111 0.02 2.69 5.61
N VAL A 112 1.31 2.42 5.76
CA VAL A 112 2.33 3.45 5.97
C VAL A 112 3.58 3.18 5.13
N LEU A 113 3.92 4.12 4.29
CA LEU A 113 5.24 4.15 3.65
C LEU A 113 6.24 4.81 4.59
N TYR A 114 7.17 4.01 5.13
CA TYR A 114 8.21 4.50 6.04
C TYR A 114 9.58 4.47 5.37
N THR A 115 10.26 3.36 5.38
CA THR A 115 11.60 3.20 4.80
C THR A 115 11.60 2.60 3.40
N GLY A 116 10.46 2.03 2.97
CA GLY A 116 10.30 1.32 1.70
C GLY A 116 10.67 -0.16 1.73
N HIS A 117 11.20 -0.68 2.84
CA HIS A 117 11.64 -2.08 2.91
C HIS A 117 10.50 -3.10 2.75
N SER A 118 9.30 -2.82 3.28
CA SER A 118 8.15 -3.73 3.12
C SER A 118 7.78 -3.90 1.66
N VAL A 119 7.76 -2.79 0.92
CA VAL A 119 7.47 -2.78 -0.52
C VAL A 119 8.52 -3.56 -1.29
N LEU A 120 9.81 -3.32 -1.03
CA LEU A 120 10.89 -4.03 -1.72
C LEU A 120 10.87 -5.55 -1.47
N LYS A 121 10.35 -6.01 -0.34
CA LYS A 121 10.20 -7.45 -0.07
C LYS A 121 9.08 -8.08 -0.88
N VAL A 122 8.03 -7.34 -1.20
CA VAL A 122 6.88 -7.80 -1.96
C VAL A 122 7.13 -7.76 -3.47
N LEU A 123 7.88 -6.77 -3.95
CA LEU A 123 8.09 -6.53 -5.37
C LEU A 123 8.65 -7.76 -6.13
N PRO A 124 9.69 -8.49 -5.66
CA PRO A 124 10.22 -9.64 -6.39
C PRO A 124 9.16 -10.71 -6.64
N TYR A 125 8.30 -10.97 -5.67
CA TYR A 125 7.19 -11.90 -5.82
C TYR A 125 6.19 -11.43 -6.88
N LEU A 126 5.75 -10.19 -6.81
CA LEU A 126 4.80 -9.66 -7.79
C LEU A 126 5.39 -9.62 -9.20
N LEU A 127 6.67 -9.31 -9.35
CA LEU A 127 7.35 -9.29 -10.65
C LEU A 127 7.42 -10.67 -11.30
N GLN A 128 7.55 -11.74 -10.51
CA GLN A 128 7.49 -13.11 -11.03
C GLN A 128 6.13 -13.44 -11.66
N LYS A 129 5.05 -12.78 -11.22
CA LYS A 129 3.69 -12.93 -11.77
C LYS A 129 3.45 -12.10 -13.04
N LYS A 130 4.47 -11.39 -13.54
CA LYS A 130 4.52 -10.65 -14.81
C LYS A 130 3.40 -9.60 -15.00
N PRO A 131 3.09 -8.75 -14.01
CA PRO A 131 2.09 -7.71 -14.18
C PRO A 131 2.53 -6.68 -15.23
N VAL A 132 1.56 -5.99 -15.83
CA VAL A 132 1.82 -4.88 -16.76
C VAL A 132 2.54 -3.74 -16.04
N CYS A 133 2.05 -3.39 -14.86
CA CYS A 133 2.68 -2.42 -13.97
C CYS A 133 2.25 -2.64 -12.53
N ILE A 134 3.03 -2.11 -11.60
CA ILE A 134 2.72 -2.09 -10.17
C ILE A 134 2.66 -0.64 -9.73
N LYS A 135 1.57 -0.25 -9.09
CA LYS A 135 1.33 1.07 -8.52
C LYS A 135 1.26 0.97 -7.01
N LEU A 136 2.00 1.80 -6.30
CA LEU A 136 2.03 1.80 -4.85
C LEU A 136 1.02 2.80 -4.29
N VAL A 137 0.21 2.33 -3.35
CA VAL A 137 -0.82 3.10 -2.66
C VAL A 137 -0.58 3.02 -1.16
N CYS A 138 -0.50 4.14 -0.46
CA CYS A 138 -0.40 4.15 1.00
C CYS A 138 -1.29 5.22 1.63
N LEU A 139 -1.82 4.91 2.82
CA LEU A 139 -2.63 5.87 3.57
C LEU A 139 -1.77 7.02 4.10
N ALA A 140 -0.59 6.71 4.60
CA ALA A 140 0.33 7.71 5.14
C ALA A 140 1.75 7.52 4.60
N ASP A 141 2.34 8.60 4.08
CA ASP A 141 3.76 8.65 3.73
C ASP A 141 4.52 9.45 4.79
N ARG A 142 5.52 8.84 5.42
CA ARG A 142 6.36 9.49 6.42
C ARG A 142 7.48 10.35 5.80
N CYS A 143 7.58 10.40 4.48
CA CYS A 143 8.61 11.14 3.74
C CYS A 143 10.05 10.83 4.23
N THR A 144 10.30 9.60 4.64
CA THR A 144 11.59 9.14 5.20
C THR A 144 12.12 7.92 4.48
N THR A 145 11.66 7.66 3.26
CA THR A 145 12.13 6.55 2.44
C THR A 145 13.64 6.66 2.21
N ARG A 146 14.34 5.54 2.41
CA ARG A 146 15.78 5.43 2.17
C ARG A 146 16.10 4.68 0.87
N LEU A 147 15.07 4.24 0.19
CA LEU A 147 15.12 3.42 -1.00
C LEU A 147 14.37 4.15 -2.12
N PRO A 148 14.66 3.89 -3.39
CA PRO A 148 14.00 4.55 -4.52
C PRO A 148 12.57 4.01 -4.70
N VAL A 149 11.73 4.20 -3.69
CA VAL A 149 10.33 3.79 -3.63
C VAL A 149 9.49 5.02 -3.35
N HIS A 150 8.53 5.28 -4.23
CA HIS A 150 7.56 6.35 -4.09
C HIS A 150 6.15 5.78 -4.23
N ALA A 151 5.20 6.31 -3.46
CA ALA A 151 3.81 5.95 -3.62
C ALA A 151 3.17 6.79 -4.74
N ASP A 152 2.42 6.11 -5.62
CA ASP A 152 1.64 6.75 -6.69
C ASP A 152 0.38 7.45 -6.12
N VAL A 153 -0.19 6.90 -5.04
CA VAL A 153 -1.32 7.48 -4.30
C VAL A 153 -1.01 7.51 -2.82
N VAL A 154 -1.20 8.68 -2.21
CA VAL A 154 -0.97 8.92 -0.78
C VAL A 154 -2.20 9.57 -0.17
N GLY A 155 -2.71 9.00 0.94
CA GLY A 155 -3.80 9.61 1.71
C GLY A 155 -3.35 10.90 2.42
N GLY A 156 -2.13 10.91 2.96
CA GLY A 156 -1.52 12.09 3.56
C GLY A 156 -0.06 11.89 3.92
N THR A 157 0.65 13.00 4.14
CA THR A 157 2.05 12.99 4.53
C THR A 157 2.22 13.30 6.01
N VAL A 158 3.13 12.58 6.67
CA VAL A 158 3.46 12.76 8.10
C VAL A 158 4.95 13.09 8.22
N GLY A 159 5.29 14.39 8.19
CA GLY A 159 6.68 14.84 8.37
C GLY A 159 7.17 14.76 9.81
N ARG A 160 8.48 14.67 10.02
CA ARG A 160 9.11 14.91 11.32
C ARG A 160 9.08 16.41 11.60
N GLY A 161 8.23 16.84 12.52
CA GLY A 161 8.26 18.19 13.08
C GLY A 161 7.15 19.11 12.60
N THR A 162 6.39 19.59 13.58
CA THR A 162 5.31 20.58 13.55
C THR A 162 4.00 20.10 12.93
N GLY A 163 3.01 19.87 13.79
CA GLY A 163 1.62 19.49 13.48
C GLY A 163 0.90 20.45 12.54
N ARG A 164 1.25 20.44 11.28
CA ARG A 164 0.47 21.03 10.21
C ARG A 164 0.37 20.03 9.08
N HIS A 165 -0.80 19.50 8.91
CA HIS A 165 -1.19 18.80 7.70
C HIS A 165 -1.03 19.74 6.52
N ARG A 166 -0.01 19.56 5.71
CA ARG A 166 0.03 20.14 4.38
C ARG A 166 -0.39 19.02 3.42
N GLY A 167 -1.65 19.05 3.01
CA GLY A 167 -2.07 18.42 1.78
C GLY A 167 -1.39 19.13 0.62
N VAL A 168 -0.19 18.70 0.26
CA VAL A 168 0.46 19.15 -0.96
C VAL A 168 0.69 17.87 -1.78
N PRO A 169 0.12 17.77 -2.97
CA PRO A 169 0.51 16.71 -3.88
C PRO A 169 1.99 16.87 -4.17
N CYS A 170 2.77 15.81 -3.95
CA CYS A 170 4.12 15.72 -4.49
C CYS A 170 3.98 15.85 -6.02
N ALA A 171 4.30 17.03 -6.55
CA ALA A 171 4.34 17.23 -7.98
C ALA A 171 5.42 16.31 -8.56
N ALA A 172 5.01 15.44 -9.47
CA ALA A 172 5.93 14.72 -10.32
C ALA A 172 6.74 15.73 -11.14
N VAL A 173 8.05 15.56 -11.16
CA VAL A 173 8.94 16.09 -12.19
C VAL A 173 9.11 15.00 -13.23
#